data_cb40025c731f9b71ff8b7b820dab167e
#
_entry.id   cb40025c731f9b71ff8b7b820dab167e
#
_cell.length_a   1.000
_cell.length_b   1.000
_cell.length_c   1.000
_cell.angle_alpha   90.00
_cell.angle_beta   90.00
_cell.angle_gamma   90.00
#
_symmetry.space_group_name_H-M   'P 1'
#
loop_
_entity.id
_entity.type
_entity.pdbx_description
1 polymer ?
#
loop_
_entity_poly.entity_id
_entity_poly.type
_entity_poly.pdbx_seq_one_letter_code
_entity_poly.pdbx_strand_id
1 'polypeptide(L)'
;MKRWTAIFLMLALLVALTPAVAETADNSLQAILDKGKLILGLDASFPPMGFTDPDTGEITGFDIDLAKEVAARLGVELVTQPIDWAAKEMELNAGNIDCIWNGMTVTQERLDNMTISKPYLENVQVVVVRSTDDITNLAGLAGKKLGLQAGSSANDALDAAAEFKASLGEVVPFDENMTALMDLNAGGVDAVLVDSVVANYYMAINQYPFIILDEGLSAEEYGIGFRKADVALCNKVDELLLAMKADGTVEKISTKWFDSDITVIGEK
;
A
#
# COMPACT_ATOMS: atom_id res chain seq x y z
N MET A 1 -18.51 85.99 29.13
CA MET A 1 -18.76 85.31 27.84
C MET A 1 -17.76 84.16 27.79
N LYS A 2 -18.22 82.95 28.12
CA LYS A 2 -17.36 81.72 28.09
C LYS A 2 -17.79 80.88 26.90
N ARG A 3 -16.86 80.68 25.95
CA ARG A 3 -17.06 79.82 24.77
C ARG A 3 -16.69 78.40 25.21
N TRP A 4 -17.66 77.47 25.08
CA TRP A 4 -17.45 76.06 25.27
C TRP A 4 -17.20 75.42 23.85
N THR A 5 -16.03 74.88 23.64
CA THR A 5 -15.68 74.10 22.48
C THR A 5 -15.94 72.60 22.82
N ALA A 6 -16.95 72.05 22.17
CA ALA A 6 -17.25 70.58 22.19
C ALA A 6 -16.29 69.84 21.29
N ILE A 7 -15.49 68.93 21.85
CA ILE A 7 -14.65 68.01 21.07
C ILE A 7 -15.45 66.78 20.89
N PHE A 8 -15.82 66.53 19.58
CA PHE A 8 -16.39 65.25 19.14
C PHE A 8 -15.28 64.21 18.99
N LEU A 9 -15.24 63.20 19.88
CA LEU A 9 -14.39 62.06 19.76
C LEU A 9 -15.05 61.04 18.82
N MET A 10 -14.56 60.96 17.58
CA MET A 10 -15.00 59.98 16.57
C MET A 10 -14.23 58.68 16.82
N LEU A 11 -14.87 57.72 17.47
CA LEU A 11 -14.34 56.37 17.67
C LEU A 11 -14.48 55.57 16.35
N ALA A 12 -13.40 55.49 15.58
CA ALA A 12 -13.36 54.65 14.39
C ALA A 12 -13.26 53.17 14.80
N LEU A 13 -14.35 52.44 14.65
CA LEU A 13 -14.40 50.97 14.83
C LEU A 13 -13.71 50.32 13.66
N LEU A 14 -12.43 49.98 13.78
CA LEU A 14 -11.73 49.11 12.83
C LEU A 14 -12.27 47.67 13.00
N VAL A 15 -13.22 47.29 12.17
CA VAL A 15 -13.59 45.88 11.99
C VAL A 15 -12.45 45.21 11.21
N ALA A 16 -11.59 44.48 11.90
CA ALA A 16 -10.61 43.62 11.28
C ALA A 16 -11.36 42.47 10.56
N LEU A 17 -11.53 42.60 9.27
CA LEU A 17 -11.88 41.46 8.43
C LEU A 17 -10.68 40.50 8.41
N THR A 18 -10.70 39.51 9.30
CA THR A 18 -9.86 38.33 9.12
C THR A 18 -10.39 37.61 7.85
N PRO A 19 -9.55 37.39 6.83
CA PRO A 19 -9.97 36.53 5.75
C PRO A 19 -10.24 35.16 6.35
N ALA A 20 -11.51 34.72 6.35
CA ALA A 20 -11.82 33.31 6.55
C ALA A 20 -11.11 32.59 5.41
N VAL A 21 -10.05 31.85 5.73
CA VAL A 21 -9.51 30.82 4.82
C VAL A 21 -10.67 29.86 4.63
N ALA A 22 -11.33 29.95 3.50
CA ALA A 22 -12.33 28.96 3.12
C ALA A 22 -11.57 27.64 3.04
N GLU A 23 -11.83 26.75 3.98
CA GLU A 23 -11.39 25.36 3.90
C GLU A 23 -11.94 24.84 2.58
N THR A 24 -11.07 24.55 1.61
CA THR A 24 -11.51 24.01 0.32
C THR A 24 -12.16 22.68 0.62
N ALA A 25 -13.47 22.60 0.35
CA ALA A 25 -14.22 21.37 0.56
C ALA A 25 -13.50 20.22 -0.18
N ASP A 26 -13.30 19.10 0.51
CA ASP A 26 -12.74 17.91 -0.12
C ASP A 26 -13.71 17.37 -1.18
N ASN A 27 -13.35 17.56 -2.43
CA ASN A 27 -14.12 17.14 -3.60
C ASN A 27 -13.56 15.85 -4.23
N SER A 28 -12.66 15.14 -3.56
CA SER A 28 -11.96 13.97 -4.14
C SER A 28 -12.91 12.89 -4.64
N LEU A 29 -13.93 12.54 -3.85
CA LEU A 29 -14.95 11.59 -4.28
C LEU A 29 -15.73 12.12 -5.50
N GLN A 30 -16.18 13.38 -5.47
CA GLN A 30 -16.94 13.95 -6.57
C GLN A 30 -16.12 14.00 -7.86
N ALA A 31 -14.82 14.29 -7.76
CA ALA A 31 -13.91 14.30 -8.91
C ALA A 31 -13.82 12.91 -9.59
N ILE A 32 -13.82 11.82 -8.81
CA ILE A 32 -13.86 10.45 -9.36
C ILE A 32 -15.21 10.17 -10.06
N LEU A 33 -16.32 10.56 -9.43
CA LEU A 33 -17.65 10.37 -9.99
C LEU A 33 -17.82 11.16 -11.30
N ASP A 34 -17.38 12.41 -11.35
CA ASP A 34 -17.45 13.27 -12.54
C ASP A 34 -16.53 12.76 -13.66
N LYS A 35 -15.35 12.24 -13.30
CA LYS A 35 -14.40 11.64 -14.24
C LYS A 35 -14.90 10.30 -14.80
N GLY A 36 -15.79 9.62 -14.08
CA GLY A 36 -16.36 8.31 -14.43
C GLY A 36 -15.38 7.14 -14.38
N LYS A 37 -14.20 7.32 -13.76
CA LYS A 37 -13.20 6.27 -13.61
C LYS A 37 -12.36 6.44 -12.34
N LEU A 38 -11.94 5.30 -11.78
CA LEU A 38 -10.95 5.19 -10.69
C LEU A 38 -9.67 4.59 -11.27
N ILE A 39 -8.55 5.31 -11.19
CA ILE A 39 -7.24 4.84 -11.68
C ILE A 39 -6.45 4.29 -10.51
N LEU A 40 -6.24 2.99 -10.50
CA LEU A 40 -5.51 2.25 -9.48
C LEU A 40 -4.07 2.01 -9.93
N GLY A 41 -3.10 2.51 -9.18
CA GLY A 41 -1.67 2.22 -9.37
C GLY A 41 -1.24 0.94 -8.66
N LEU A 42 -0.48 0.10 -9.37
CA LEU A 42 0.01 -1.17 -8.86
C LEU A 42 1.37 -1.55 -9.45
N ASP A 43 2.14 -2.34 -8.71
CA ASP A 43 3.19 -3.20 -9.25
C ASP A 43 2.50 -4.44 -9.87
N ALA A 44 2.51 -4.55 -11.20
CA ALA A 44 1.83 -5.63 -11.90
C ALA A 44 2.58 -6.98 -11.86
N SER A 45 3.52 -7.14 -10.93
CA SER A 45 4.26 -8.37 -10.65
C SER A 45 4.16 -8.80 -9.18
N PHE A 46 3.08 -8.44 -8.46
CA PHE A 46 2.87 -8.70 -7.03
C PHE A 46 1.68 -9.66 -6.76
N PRO A 47 1.75 -10.94 -7.22
CA PRO A 47 0.70 -11.90 -6.95
C PRO A 47 0.69 -12.36 -5.48
N PRO A 48 -0.47 -12.75 -4.92
CA PRO A 48 -1.78 -12.79 -5.57
C PRO A 48 -2.55 -11.49 -5.51
N MET A 49 -1.95 -10.38 -5.02
CA MET A 49 -2.64 -9.11 -4.78
C MET A 49 -3.01 -8.39 -6.08
N GLY A 50 -2.02 -8.13 -6.97
CA GLY A 50 -2.23 -7.54 -8.27
C GLY A 50 -1.07 -7.89 -9.21
N PHE A 51 -1.38 -8.52 -10.34
CA PHE A 51 -0.36 -9.00 -11.27
C PHE A 51 -0.91 -9.17 -12.68
N THR A 52 -0.01 -9.25 -13.66
CA THR A 52 -0.37 -9.62 -15.02
C THR A 52 -0.51 -11.13 -15.11
N ASP A 53 -1.70 -11.63 -15.47
CA ASP A 53 -1.94 -13.04 -15.72
C ASP A 53 -1.13 -13.51 -16.95
N PRO A 54 -0.28 -14.52 -16.83
CA PRO A 54 0.62 -14.93 -17.90
C PRO A 54 -0.12 -15.55 -19.09
N ASP A 55 -1.34 -16.07 -18.91
CA ASP A 55 -2.10 -16.74 -19.96
C ASP A 55 -2.95 -15.75 -20.76
N THR A 56 -3.50 -14.74 -20.09
CA THR A 56 -4.42 -13.77 -20.71
C THR A 56 -3.77 -12.42 -21.01
N GLY A 57 -2.70 -12.07 -20.30
CA GLY A 57 -2.07 -10.75 -20.34
C GLY A 57 -2.88 -9.66 -19.62
N GLU A 58 -3.98 -10.01 -18.95
CA GLU A 58 -4.81 -9.07 -18.19
C GLU A 58 -4.30 -8.90 -16.77
N ILE A 59 -4.51 -7.70 -16.20
CA ILE A 59 -4.21 -7.45 -14.78
C ILE A 59 -5.33 -8.03 -13.92
N THR A 60 -4.94 -8.89 -12.98
CA THR A 60 -5.82 -9.62 -12.07
C THR A 60 -5.22 -9.69 -10.67
N GLY A 61 -5.97 -10.20 -9.69
CA GLY A 61 -5.51 -10.38 -8.31
C GLY A 61 -6.61 -10.10 -7.29
N PHE A 62 -6.28 -10.38 -6.04
CA PHE A 62 -7.21 -10.16 -4.91
C PHE A 62 -7.60 -8.69 -4.79
N ASP A 63 -6.62 -7.79 -4.79
CA ASP A 63 -6.86 -6.34 -4.70
C ASP A 63 -7.61 -5.81 -5.92
N ILE A 64 -7.33 -6.38 -7.09
CA ILE A 64 -8.00 -6.01 -8.34
C ILE A 64 -9.46 -6.40 -8.32
N ASP A 65 -9.79 -7.59 -7.79
CA ASP A 65 -11.19 -8.03 -7.65
C ASP A 65 -11.94 -7.17 -6.63
N LEU A 66 -11.32 -6.80 -5.49
CA LEU A 66 -11.91 -5.85 -4.55
C LEU A 66 -12.13 -4.47 -5.19
N ALA A 67 -11.14 -3.96 -5.92
CA ALA A 67 -11.23 -2.66 -6.57
C ALA A 67 -12.27 -2.62 -7.69
N LYS A 68 -12.42 -3.70 -8.46
CA LYS A 68 -13.49 -3.85 -9.47
C LYS A 68 -14.88 -3.71 -8.85
N GLU A 69 -15.10 -4.38 -7.72
CA GLU A 69 -16.38 -4.29 -7.03
C GLU A 69 -16.62 -2.91 -6.41
N VAL A 70 -15.59 -2.28 -5.82
CA VAL A 70 -15.68 -0.90 -5.31
C VAL A 70 -16.01 0.07 -6.45
N ALA A 71 -15.34 -0.02 -7.59
CA ALA A 71 -15.61 0.83 -8.75
C ALA A 71 -17.03 0.63 -9.29
N ALA A 72 -17.49 -0.63 -9.35
CA ALA A 72 -18.87 -0.96 -9.76
C ALA A 72 -19.91 -0.33 -8.82
N ARG A 73 -19.69 -0.36 -7.50
CA ARG A 73 -20.57 0.26 -6.49
C ARG A 73 -20.51 1.78 -6.52
N LEU A 74 -19.39 2.37 -6.94
CA LEU A 74 -19.27 3.81 -7.20
C LEU A 74 -19.96 4.22 -8.52
N GLY A 75 -20.24 3.27 -9.42
CA GLY A 75 -20.76 3.55 -10.76
C GLY A 75 -19.72 4.12 -11.72
N VAL A 76 -18.44 3.78 -11.53
CA VAL A 76 -17.31 4.23 -12.35
C VAL A 76 -16.53 3.04 -12.93
N GLU A 77 -15.74 3.30 -13.97
CA GLU A 77 -14.81 2.31 -14.53
C GLU A 77 -13.56 2.16 -13.64
N LEU A 78 -13.08 0.92 -13.41
CA LEU A 78 -11.75 0.69 -12.87
C LEU A 78 -10.72 0.69 -14.00
N VAL A 79 -9.69 1.53 -13.86
CA VAL A 79 -8.51 1.52 -14.73
C VAL A 79 -7.30 1.10 -13.91
N THR A 80 -6.65 0.00 -14.27
CA THR A 80 -5.41 -0.45 -13.65
C THR A 80 -4.21 0.16 -14.37
N GLN A 81 -3.32 0.81 -13.62
CA GLN A 81 -2.14 1.49 -14.13
C GLN A 81 -0.87 0.87 -13.51
N PRO A 82 -0.12 0.05 -14.26
CA PRO A 82 1.19 -0.40 -13.81
C PRO A 82 2.13 0.78 -13.55
N ILE A 83 2.81 0.74 -12.40
CA ILE A 83 3.78 1.75 -11.99
C ILE A 83 5.04 1.08 -11.45
N ASP A 84 6.16 1.80 -11.44
CA ASP A 84 7.30 1.46 -10.63
C ASP A 84 6.93 1.67 -9.15
N TRP A 85 7.10 0.62 -8.32
CA TRP A 85 6.72 0.67 -6.91
C TRP A 85 7.49 1.74 -6.12
N ALA A 86 8.74 1.99 -6.46
CA ALA A 86 9.53 3.05 -5.83
C ALA A 86 9.00 4.46 -6.17
N ALA A 87 8.29 4.62 -7.30
CA ALA A 87 7.71 5.88 -7.74
C ALA A 87 6.24 6.09 -7.33
N LYS A 88 5.61 5.16 -6.61
CA LYS A 88 4.17 5.16 -6.30
C LYS A 88 3.62 6.47 -5.73
N GLU A 89 4.33 7.09 -4.79
CA GLU A 89 3.90 8.36 -4.17
C GLU A 89 4.01 9.53 -5.16
N MET A 90 5.01 9.52 -6.01
CA MET A 90 5.17 10.51 -7.07
C MET A 90 4.03 10.42 -8.08
N GLU A 91 3.68 9.20 -8.53
CA GLU A 91 2.57 8.95 -9.46
C GLU A 91 1.22 9.39 -8.86
N LEU A 92 1.00 9.09 -7.56
CA LEU A 92 -0.19 9.50 -6.83
C LEU A 92 -0.30 11.03 -6.74
N ASN A 93 0.78 11.69 -6.31
CA ASN A 93 0.82 13.15 -6.11
C ASN A 93 0.78 13.92 -7.43
N ALA A 94 1.31 13.35 -8.53
CA ALA A 94 1.21 13.91 -9.87
C ALA A 94 -0.21 13.79 -10.47
N GLY A 95 -1.09 12.97 -9.86
CA GLY A 95 -2.44 12.74 -10.35
C GLY A 95 -2.52 11.75 -11.52
N ASN A 96 -1.46 10.99 -11.76
CA ASN A 96 -1.44 9.92 -12.78
C ASN A 96 -2.30 8.73 -12.35
N ILE A 97 -2.39 8.50 -11.04
CA ILE A 97 -3.26 7.51 -10.39
C ILE A 97 -4.12 8.19 -9.31
N ASP A 98 -5.22 7.56 -8.92
CA ASP A 98 -6.13 8.04 -7.88
C ASP A 98 -5.91 7.36 -6.54
N CYS A 99 -5.46 6.11 -6.57
CA CYS A 99 -5.09 5.36 -5.39
C CYS A 99 -3.93 4.40 -5.68
N ILE A 100 -3.25 3.98 -4.61
CA ILE A 100 -2.27 2.88 -4.59
C ILE A 100 -2.95 1.71 -3.91
N TRP A 101 -3.18 0.60 -4.63
CA TRP A 101 -3.87 -0.57 -4.08
C TRP A 101 -3.21 -1.84 -4.58
N ASN A 102 -2.23 -2.33 -3.82
CA ASN A 102 -1.44 -3.51 -4.20
C ASN A 102 -0.64 -4.05 -2.98
N GLY A 103 -1.36 -4.52 -1.95
CA GLY A 103 -0.70 -4.98 -0.73
C GLY A 103 0.19 -3.92 -0.09
N MET A 104 -0.26 -2.67 -0.08
CA MET A 104 0.54 -1.57 0.46
C MET A 104 0.50 -1.57 1.99
N THR A 105 1.64 -1.83 2.60
CA THR A 105 1.81 -1.79 4.06
C THR A 105 1.55 -0.39 4.63
N VAL A 106 0.79 -0.32 5.70
CA VAL A 106 0.59 0.90 6.49
C VAL A 106 1.83 1.14 7.34
N THR A 107 2.60 2.20 7.03
CA THR A 107 3.74 2.66 7.82
C THR A 107 3.51 4.07 8.34
N GLN A 108 4.24 4.48 9.39
CA GLN A 108 4.11 5.84 9.92
C GLN A 108 4.50 6.89 8.87
N GLU A 109 5.56 6.64 8.09
CA GLU A 109 5.97 7.54 7.02
C GLU A 109 4.88 7.72 5.97
N ARG A 110 4.23 6.63 5.55
CA ARG A 110 3.11 6.67 4.60
C ARG A 110 1.89 7.39 5.18
N LEU A 111 1.58 7.17 6.47
CA LEU A 111 0.51 7.90 7.17
C LEU A 111 0.79 9.41 7.25
N ASP A 112 2.05 9.83 7.36
CA ASP A 112 2.41 11.24 7.36
C ASP A 112 2.24 11.89 5.97
N ASN A 113 2.47 11.13 4.89
CA ASN A 113 2.48 11.61 3.51
C ASN A 113 1.15 11.41 2.76
N MET A 114 0.35 10.42 3.14
CA MET A 114 -0.88 10.01 2.46
C MET A 114 -2.06 9.91 3.42
N THR A 115 -3.27 9.90 2.87
CA THR A 115 -4.45 9.36 3.53
C THR A 115 -4.52 7.88 3.17
N ILE A 116 -4.61 7.02 4.19
CA ILE A 116 -4.63 5.57 4.01
C ILE A 116 -5.96 5.03 4.57
N SER A 117 -6.56 4.07 3.89
CA SER A 117 -7.77 3.37 4.32
C SER A 117 -7.56 2.65 5.65
N LYS A 118 -8.63 2.20 6.24
CA LYS A 118 -8.54 1.18 7.30
C LYS A 118 -7.85 -0.08 6.77
N PRO A 119 -7.15 -0.83 7.63
CA PRO A 119 -6.54 -2.09 7.23
C PRO A 119 -7.56 -3.07 6.67
N TYR A 120 -7.19 -3.76 5.58
CA TYR A 120 -8.05 -4.78 4.98
C TYR A 120 -7.46 -6.19 5.05
N LEU A 121 -6.14 -6.33 5.29
CA LEU A 121 -5.45 -7.62 5.40
C LEU A 121 -4.22 -7.49 6.32
N GLU A 122 -3.84 -8.56 7.02
CA GLU A 122 -2.58 -8.66 7.77
C GLU A 122 -1.52 -9.39 6.95
N ASN A 123 -0.26 -9.01 7.13
CA ASN A 123 0.91 -9.58 6.47
C ASN A 123 2.09 -9.69 7.44
N VAL A 124 3.10 -10.44 7.04
CA VAL A 124 4.40 -10.50 7.74
C VAL A 124 5.51 -10.40 6.71
N GLN A 125 6.52 -9.57 6.97
CA GLN A 125 7.76 -9.60 6.21
C GLN A 125 8.57 -10.82 6.61
N VAL A 126 8.78 -11.73 5.67
CA VAL A 126 9.45 -13.03 5.88
C VAL A 126 10.72 -13.12 5.06
N VAL A 127 11.65 -13.95 5.54
CA VAL A 127 12.87 -14.25 4.80
C VAL A 127 12.74 -15.61 4.14
N VAL A 128 12.90 -15.63 2.82
CA VAL A 128 12.88 -16.82 1.97
C VAL A 128 14.31 -17.21 1.61
N VAL A 129 14.63 -18.50 1.74
CA VAL A 129 15.94 -19.07 1.36
C VAL A 129 15.71 -20.34 0.53
N ARG A 130 16.74 -20.81 -0.19
CA ARG A 130 16.67 -22.11 -0.85
C ARG A 130 16.70 -23.24 0.20
N SER A 131 15.84 -24.24 0.04
CA SER A 131 15.80 -25.43 0.90
C SER A 131 17.05 -26.30 0.79
N THR A 132 17.87 -26.07 -0.23
CA THR A 132 19.16 -26.76 -0.43
C THR A 132 20.31 -26.14 0.34
N ASP A 133 20.10 -24.95 0.92
CA ASP A 133 21.12 -24.26 1.68
C ASP A 133 20.99 -24.62 3.17
N ASP A 134 22.11 -24.68 3.88
CA ASP A 134 22.12 -24.94 5.33
C ASP A 134 21.77 -23.68 6.16
N ILE A 135 20.74 -22.93 5.71
CA ILE A 135 20.29 -21.70 6.37
C ILE A 135 18.92 -21.98 7.00
N THR A 136 18.87 -21.99 8.34
CA THR A 136 17.64 -22.32 9.11
C THR A 136 17.13 -21.18 9.98
N ASN A 137 17.88 -20.07 10.06
CA ASN A 137 17.55 -18.90 10.86
C ASN A 137 18.27 -17.65 10.32
N LEU A 138 17.93 -16.47 10.83
CA LEU A 138 18.55 -15.19 10.41
C LEU A 138 20.06 -15.14 10.66
N ALA A 139 20.56 -15.77 11.72
CA ALA A 139 21.99 -15.79 12.02
C ALA A 139 22.81 -16.52 10.93
N GLY A 140 22.20 -17.50 10.24
CA GLY A 140 22.82 -18.22 9.13
C GLY A 140 23.06 -17.35 7.89
N LEU A 141 22.49 -16.15 7.85
CA LEU A 141 22.66 -15.17 6.77
C LEU A 141 23.84 -14.20 6.98
N ALA A 142 24.64 -14.38 8.05
CA ALA A 142 25.81 -13.52 8.28
C ALA A 142 26.79 -13.60 7.10
N GLY A 143 27.15 -12.43 6.55
CA GLY A 143 28.00 -12.29 5.36
C GLY A 143 27.36 -12.67 4.03
N LYS A 144 26.05 -12.99 4.00
CA LYS A 144 25.27 -13.39 2.83
C LYS A 144 24.60 -12.19 2.14
N LYS A 145 24.10 -12.44 0.93
CA LYS A 145 23.35 -11.45 0.13
C LYS A 145 21.86 -11.59 0.36
N LEU A 146 21.19 -10.50 0.76
CA LEU A 146 19.75 -10.41 0.91
C LEU A 146 19.17 -9.54 -0.21
N GLY A 147 18.26 -10.12 -1.01
CA GLY A 147 17.44 -9.37 -1.99
C GLY A 147 16.17 -8.83 -1.35
N LEU A 148 15.70 -7.68 -1.82
CA LEU A 148 14.40 -7.09 -1.47
C LEU A 148 13.94 -6.12 -2.55
N GLN A 149 12.63 -5.80 -2.58
CA GLN A 149 12.13 -4.80 -3.52
C GLN A 149 12.44 -3.38 -3.05
N ALA A 150 12.94 -2.56 -3.95
CA ALA A 150 13.23 -1.14 -3.70
C ALA A 150 11.94 -0.36 -3.34
N GLY A 151 12.00 0.50 -2.31
CA GLY A 151 10.85 1.32 -1.88
C GLY A 151 9.68 0.53 -1.28
N SER A 152 9.86 -0.78 -0.97
CA SER A 152 8.89 -1.57 -0.21
C SER A 152 9.09 -1.43 1.30
N SER A 153 8.12 -1.91 2.10
CA SER A 153 8.23 -1.97 3.57
C SER A 153 9.31 -2.96 4.05
N ALA A 154 9.78 -3.85 3.18
CA ALA A 154 10.93 -4.71 3.48
C ALA A 154 12.18 -3.90 3.85
N ASN A 155 12.36 -2.69 3.25
CA ASN A 155 13.46 -1.80 3.62
C ASN A 155 13.31 -1.31 5.07
N ASP A 156 12.08 -0.89 5.45
CA ASP A 156 11.80 -0.40 6.81
C ASP A 156 11.95 -1.52 7.85
N ALA A 157 11.44 -2.72 7.53
CA ALA A 157 11.58 -3.90 8.38
C ALA A 157 13.06 -4.29 8.59
N LEU A 158 13.86 -4.23 7.52
CA LEU A 158 15.30 -4.50 7.60
C LEU A 158 16.03 -3.40 8.40
N ASP A 159 15.66 -2.14 8.23
CA ASP A 159 16.24 -1.02 8.96
C ASP A 159 15.93 -1.09 10.46
N ALA A 160 14.72 -1.51 10.82
CA ALA A 160 14.35 -1.77 12.20
C ALA A 160 15.13 -2.95 12.82
N ALA A 161 15.53 -3.95 12.02
CA ALA A 161 16.36 -5.08 12.42
C ALA A 161 17.85 -4.78 12.26
N ALA A 162 18.34 -3.70 12.86
CA ALA A 162 19.66 -3.12 12.61
C ALA A 162 20.83 -4.10 12.82
N GLU A 163 20.76 -4.98 13.83
CA GLU A 163 21.80 -6.00 14.10
C GLU A 163 21.83 -7.04 12.97
N PHE A 164 20.66 -7.50 12.52
CA PHE A 164 20.56 -8.42 11.39
C PHE A 164 21.08 -7.75 10.10
N LYS A 165 20.63 -6.53 9.81
CA LYS A 165 21.11 -5.76 8.65
C LYS A 165 22.65 -5.62 8.65
N ALA A 166 23.24 -5.29 9.80
CA ALA A 166 24.69 -5.13 9.94
C ALA A 166 25.48 -6.45 9.80
N SER A 167 24.83 -7.60 10.00
CA SER A 167 25.45 -8.93 9.84
C SER A 167 25.52 -9.37 8.38
N LEU A 168 24.69 -8.80 7.48
CA LEU A 168 24.63 -9.16 6.07
C LEU A 168 25.90 -8.72 5.31
N GLY A 169 26.26 -9.47 4.28
CA GLY A 169 27.36 -9.11 3.37
C GLY A 169 26.96 -8.03 2.37
N GLU A 170 25.73 -8.13 1.86
CA GLU A 170 25.19 -7.21 0.87
C GLU A 170 23.66 -7.20 0.92
N VAL A 171 23.05 -6.03 0.71
CA VAL A 171 21.61 -5.88 0.45
C VAL A 171 21.44 -5.49 -1.00
N VAL A 172 20.73 -6.31 -1.77
CA VAL A 172 20.55 -6.14 -3.23
C VAL A 172 19.13 -5.67 -3.50
N PRO A 173 18.93 -4.42 -3.93
CA PRO A 173 17.60 -3.92 -4.32
C PRO A 173 17.19 -4.45 -5.69
N PHE A 174 15.93 -4.83 -5.83
CA PHE A 174 15.28 -5.23 -7.07
C PHE A 174 14.08 -4.31 -7.33
N ASP A 175 13.73 -4.13 -8.59
CA ASP A 175 12.52 -3.37 -8.95
C ASP A 175 11.25 -4.16 -8.57
N GLU A 176 11.30 -5.49 -8.66
CA GLU A 176 10.17 -6.39 -8.44
C GLU A 176 10.54 -7.57 -7.53
N ASN A 177 9.60 -7.99 -6.68
CA ASN A 177 9.77 -9.18 -5.82
C ASN A 177 9.94 -10.47 -6.64
N MET A 178 9.26 -10.59 -7.78
CA MET A 178 9.43 -11.73 -8.69
C MET A 178 10.88 -11.87 -9.12
N THR A 179 11.50 -10.80 -9.57
CA THR A 179 12.89 -10.79 -10.04
C THR A 179 13.85 -11.18 -8.91
N ALA A 180 13.60 -10.70 -7.67
CA ALA A 180 14.39 -11.09 -6.52
C ALA A 180 14.29 -12.60 -6.21
N LEU A 181 13.07 -13.18 -6.27
CA LEU A 181 12.86 -14.62 -6.06
C LEU A 181 13.46 -15.47 -7.19
N MET A 182 13.41 -15.00 -8.43
CA MET A 182 14.10 -15.66 -9.55
C MET A 182 15.61 -15.63 -9.36
N ASP A 183 16.17 -14.53 -8.90
CA ASP A 183 17.61 -14.39 -8.62
C ASP A 183 18.04 -15.27 -7.44
N LEU A 184 17.19 -15.40 -6.40
CA LEU A 184 17.38 -16.40 -5.33
C LEU A 184 17.44 -17.82 -5.90
N ASN A 185 16.51 -18.19 -6.76
CA ASN A 185 16.50 -19.53 -7.39
C ASN A 185 17.76 -19.78 -8.23
N ALA A 186 18.26 -18.74 -8.92
CA ALA A 186 19.48 -18.80 -9.73
C ALA A 186 20.79 -18.74 -8.90
N GLY A 187 20.71 -18.41 -7.61
CA GLY A 187 21.86 -18.30 -6.72
C GLY A 187 22.61 -16.95 -6.79
N GLY A 188 22.00 -15.91 -7.33
CA GLY A 188 22.54 -14.55 -7.36
C GLY A 188 22.49 -13.88 -6.00
N VAL A 189 21.38 -14.08 -5.24
CA VAL A 189 21.26 -13.77 -3.81
C VAL A 189 21.12 -15.06 -2.99
N ASP A 190 21.34 -14.96 -1.68
CA ASP A 190 21.25 -16.10 -0.74
C ASP A 190 19.87 -16.15 -0.05
N ALA A 191 19.20 -15.02 0.09
CA ALA A 191 17.88 -14.87 0.69
C ALA A 191 17.10 -13.72 0.04
N VAL A 192 15.77 -13.73 0.20
CA VAL A 192 14.88 -12.61 -0.18
C VAL A 192 13.99 -12.27 1.01
N LEU A 193 13.94 -10.97 1.37
CA LEU A 193 12.98 -10.42 2.31
C LEU A 193 11.76 -9.94 1.53
N VAL A 194 10.59 -10.50 1.82
CA VAL A 194 9.38 -10.33 1.04
C VAL A 194 8.13 -10.57 1.88
N ASP A 195 7.00 -10.10 1.40
CA ASP A 195 5.68 -10.33 1.98
C ASP A 195 5.31 -11.82 2.00
N SER A 196 4.80 -12.29 3.14
CA SER A 196 4.43 -13.70 3.32
C SER A 196 3.38 -14.18 2.32
N VAL A 197 2.44 -13.31 1.92
CA VAL A 197 1.41 -13.63 0.91
C VAL A 197 2.05 -13.90 -0.45
N VAL A 198 3.07 -13.12 -0.83
CA VAL A 198 3.81 -13.28 -2.09
C VAL A 198 4.69 -14.53 -2.04
N ALA A 199 5.44 -14.73 -0.95
CA ALA A 199 6.29 -15.90 -0.76
C ALA A 199 5.49 -17.19 -0.90
N ASN A 200 4.37 -17.31 -0.17
CA ASN A 200 3.50 -18.48 -0.21
C ASN A 200 2.92 -18.74 -1.61
N TYR A 201 2.47 -17.68 -2.29
CA TYR A 201 1.95 -17.81 -3.65
C TYR A 201 2.99 -18.35 -4.63
N TYR A 202 4.21 -17.78 -4.63
CA TYR A 202 5.27 -18.22 -5.53
C TYR A 202 5.75 -19.65 -5.24
N MET A 203 5.83 -20.02 -3.97
CA MET A 203 6.19 -21.38 -3.58
C MET A 203 5.14 -22.39 -4.03
N ALA A 204 3.86 -22.05 -3.95
CA ALA A 204 2.77 -22.92 -4.37
C ALA A 204 2.73 -23.14 -5.90
N ILE A 205 2.94 -22.08 -6.70
CA ILE A 205 2.79 -22.15 -8.16
C ILE A 205 4.05 -22.65 -8.86
N ASN A 206 5.22 -22.11 -8.49
CA ASN A 206 6.45 -22.40 -9.23
C ASN A 206 7.20 -23.64 -8.72
N GLN A 207 6.77 -24.22 -7.59
CA GLN A 207 7.42 -25.36 -6.95
C GLN A 207 8.93 -25.13 -6.74
N TYR A 208 9.34 -23.89 -6.50
CA TYR A 208 10.72 -23.58 -6.18
C TYR A 208 11.14 -24.27 -4.88
N PRO A 209 12.39 -24.76 -4.79
CA PRO A 209 12.88 -25.41 -3.59
C PRO A 209 13.20 -24.37 -2.50
N PHE A 210 12.20 -23.63 -2.07
CA PHE A 210 12.31 -22.57 -1.08
C PHE A 210 11.73 -23.00 0.26
N ILE A 211 12.22 -22.37 1.32
CA ILE A 211 11.62 -22.37 2.65
C ILE A 211 11.54 -20.93 3.17
N ILE A 212 10.52 -20.69 3.97
CA ILE A 212 10.39 -19.46 4.74
C ILE A 212 11.03 -19.74 6.12
N LEU A 213 11.91 -18.85 6.58
CA LEU A 213 12.46 -18.94 7.93
C LEU A 213 11.37 -18.62 8.95
N ASP A 214 11.39 -19.31 10.10
CA ASP A 214 10.39 -19.13 11.18
C ASP A 214 10.42 -17.72 11.79
N GLU A 215 11.54 -17.02 11.66
CA GLU A 215 11.75 -15.67 12.18
C GLU A 215 11.28 -14.63 11.16
N GLY A 216 10.04 -14.13 11.32
CA GLY A 216 9.56 -12.96 10.59
C GLY A 216 10.17 -11.65 11.11
N LEU A 217 10.39 -10.65 10.24
CA LEU A 217 10.97 -9.38 10.65
C LEU A 217 9.94 -8.37 11.13
N SER A 218 8.77 -8.29 10.49
CA SER A 218 7.74 -7.30 10.81
C SER A 218 6.35 -7.86 10.56
N ALA A 219 5.47 -7.71 11.53
CA ALA A 219 4.03 -7.88 11.32
C ALA A 219 3.49 -6.57 10.74
N GLU A 220 2.66 -6.66 9.72
CA GLU A 220 2.20 -5.54 8.92
C GLU A 220 0.70 -5.61 8.66
N GLU A 221 0.13 -4.47 8.30
CA GLU A 221 -1.24 -4.35 7.84
C GLU A 221 -1.24 -3.69 6.46
N TYR A 222 -2.09 -4.17 5.56
CA TYR A 222 -2.29 -3.56 4.24
C TYR A 222 -3.43 -2.56 4.26
N GLY A 223 -3.19 -1.40 3.64
CA GLY A 223 -4.16 -0.36 3.40
C GLY A 223 -4.07 0.19 1.97
N ILE A 224 -5.06 0.99 1.60
CA ILE A 224 -5.15 1.64 0.29
C ILE A 224 -4.69 3.07 0.44
N GLY A 225 -3.71 3.51 -0.36
CA GLY A 225 -3.15 4.85 -0.31
C GLY A 225 -3.88 5.83 -1.23
N PHE A 226 -4.19 7.02 -0.71
CA PHE A 226 -4.78 8.14 -1.43
C PHE A 226 -3.93 9.39 -1.20
N ARG A 227 -4.06 10.42 -2.08
CA ARG A 227 -3.43 11.72 -1.79
C ARG A 227 -3.85 12.23 -0.42
N LYS A 228 -2.97 12.94 0.26
CA LYS A 228 -3.22 13.41 1.64
C LYS A 228 -4.54 14.18 1.81
N ALA A 229 -4.99 14.87 0.76
CA ALA A 229 -6.23 15.65 0.76
C ALA A 229 -7.48 14.84 0.37
N ASP A 230 -7.33 13.60 -0.14
CA ASP A 230 -8.42 12.81 -0.71
C ASP A 230 -9.17 11.98 0.36
N VAL A 231 -9.55 12.64 1.46
CA VAL A 231 -10.20 12.00 2.62
C VAL A 231 -11.61 11.52 2.28
N ALA A 232 -12.38 12.28 1.48
CA ALA A 232 -13.75 11.89 1.11
C ALA A 232 -13.76 10.63 0.23
N LEU A 233 -12.80 10.49 -0.69
CA LEU A 233 -12.65 9.29 -1.51
C LEU A 233 -12.25 8.09 -0.65
N CYS A 234 -11.25 8.23 0.22
CA CYS A 234 -10.80 7.19 1.14
C CYS A 234 -11.94 6.67 2.02
N ASN A 235 -12.65 7.59 2.70
CA ASN A 235 -13.79 7.24 3.55
C ASN A 235 -14.89 6.50 2.78
N LYS A 236 -15.14 6.88 1.52
CA LYS A 236 -16.14 6.19 0.69
C LYS A 236 -15.69 4.78 0.30
N VAL A 237 -14.41 4.57 0.03
CA VAL A 237 -13.86 3.24 -0.23
C VAL A 237 -13.97 2.37 1.01
N ASP A 238 -13.62 2.88 2.21
CA ASP A 238 -13.78 2.16 3.48
C ASP A 238 -15.25 1.75 3.74
N GLU A 239 -16.20 2.70 3.52
CA GLU A 239 -17.64 2.40 3.63
C GLU A 239 -18.06 1.25 2.70
N LEU A 240 -17.57 1.25 1.45
CA LEU A 240 -17.90 0.21 0.47
C LEU A 240 -17.27 -1.13 0.84
N LEU A 241 -16.02 -1.16 1.31
CA LEU A 241 -15.39 -2.40 1.79
C LEU A 241 -16.16 -3.00 2.98
N LEU A 242 -16.61 -2.18 3.93
CA LEU A 242 -17.47 -2.62 5.03
C LEU A 242 -18.82 -3.19 4.54
N ALA A 243 -19.43 -2.54 3.55
CA ALA A 243 -20.68 -3.04 2.95
C ALA A 243 -20.44 -4.37 2.20
N MET A 244 -19.32 -4.53 1.51
CA MET A 244 -18.90 -5.77 0.84
C MET A 244 -18.61 -6.89 1.84
N LYS A 245 -18.04 -6.58 3.01
CA LYS A 245 -17.87 -7.54 4.10
C LYS A 245 -19.22 -8.01 4.63
N ALA A 246 -20.14 -7.07 4.86
CA ALA A 246 -21.46 -7.36 5.41
C ALA A 246 -22.35 -8.23 4.50
N ASP A 247 -22.21 -8.08 3.18
CA ASP A 247 -23.00 -8.86 2.20
C ASP A 247 -22.32 -10.13 1.68
N GLY A 248 -21.10 -10.46 2.20
CA GLY A 248 -20.35 -11.67 1.86
C GLY A 248 -19.51 -11.56 0.58
N THR A 249 -19.46 -10.41 -0.07
CA THR A 249 -18.66 -10.20 -1.28
C THR A 249 -17.16 -10.32 -0.99
N VAL A 250 -16.69 -9.75 0.15
CA VAL A 250 -15.28 -9.85 0.59
C VAL A 250 -14.91 -11.30 0.83
N GLU A 251 -15.72 -12.05 1.59
CA GLU A 251 -15.49 -13.48 1.87
C GLU A 251 -15.34 -14.29 0.58
N LYS A 252 -16.23 -14.04 -0.40
CA LYS A 252 -16.20 -14.72 -1.69
C LYS A 252 -14.91 -14.41 -2.46
N ILE A 253 -14.48 -13.15 -2.48
CA ILE A 253 -13.24 -12.73 -3.16
C ILE A 253 -12.03 -13.31 -2.43
N SER A 254 -11.97 -13.22 -1.10
CA SER A 254 -10.87 -13.77 -0.31
C SER A 254 -10.76 -15.28 -0.48
N THR A 255 -11.86 -16.02 -0.42
CA THR A 255 -11.88 -17.47 -0.63
C THR A 255 -11.40 -17.88 -2.04
N LYS A 256 -11.69 -17.07 -3.06
CA LYS A 256 -11.19 -17.33 -4.43
C LYS A 256 -9.66 -17.33 -4.49
N TRP A 257 -8.99 -16.48 -3.73
CA TRP A 257 -7.54 -16.27 -3.80
C TRP A 257 -6.74 -17.01 -2.72
N PHE A 258 -7.36 -17.26 -1.56
CA PHE A 258 -6.70 -17.78 -0.37
C PHE A 258 -7.39 -19.00 0.25
N ASP A 259 -8.38 -19.57 -0.41
CA ASP A 259 -9.20 -20.71 0.09
C ASP A 259 -9.98 -20.41 1.39
N SER A 260 -9.88 -19.21 1.92
CA SER A 260 -10.56 -18.75 3.14
C SER A 260 -10.68 -17.22 3.19
N ASP A 261 -11.53 -16.69 4.07
CA ASP A 261 -11.52 -15.25 4.35
C ASP A 261 -10.40 -14.91 5.34
N ILE A 262 -9.36 -14.24 4.85
CA ILE A 262 -8.21 -13.79 5.64
C ILE A 262 -8.22 -12.28 5.87
N THR A 263 -9.33 -11.59 5.54
CA THR A 263 -9.43 -10.14 5.66
C THR A 263 -9.73 -9.71 7.08
N VAL A 264 -9.23 -8.51 7.45
CA VAL A 264 -9.50 -7.85 8.74
C VAL A 264 -10.45 -6.65 8.61
N ILE A 265 -11.18 -6.57 7.48
CA ILE A 265 -12.14 -5.48 7.21
C ILE A 265 -13.21 -5.44 8.31
N GLY A 266 -13.32 -4.30 9.01
CA GLY A 266 -14.30 -4.07 10.07
C GLY A 266 -13.90 -4.63 11.45
N GLU A 267 -12.71 -5.20 11.59
CA GLU A 267 -12.20 -5.69 12.88
C GLU A 267 -11.41 -4.62 13.65
N LYS A 268 -11.02 -3.53 12.96
CA LYS A 268 -10.21 -2.41 13.51
C LYS A 268 -10.78 -1.04 13.18
#